data_fbdfcda103a376c5220c1031fec2bdfd
#
_entry.id   fbdfcda103a376c5220c1031fec2bdfd
#
_cell.length_a   1.000
_cell.length_b   1.000
_cell.length_c   1.000
_cell.angle_alpha   90.00
_cell.angle_beta   90.00
_cell.angle_gamma   90.00
#
_symmetry.space_group_name_H-M   'P 1'
#
loop_
_entity.id
_entity.type
_entity.pdbx_description
1 polymer ?
#
loop_
_entity_poly.entity_id
_entity_poly.type
_entity_poly.pdbx_seq_one_letter_code
_entity_poly.pdbx_strand_id
1 'polypeptide(L)'
;MNTISWADFEKIDMRVGTILHAEIFAEAKKPAYKLQIDFGPLGIKKSSAQITKFYQPENLIGKQIIAVVNFPPKQIGPFMSECLVMGAIDDDSGVTLLSTSLKCENGLRVG
;
A
#
# COMPACT_ATOMS: atom_id res chain seq x y z
N MET A 1 -4.49 26.26 -1.18
CA MET A 1 -3.59 25.10 -1.22
C MET A 1 -2.16 25.57 -1.04
N ASN A 2 -1.43 24.96 -0.13
CA ASN A 2 -0.02 25.26 0.06
C ASN A 2 0.80 24.58 -1.04
N THR A 3 1.80 25.28 -1.56
CA THR A 3 2.70 24.70 -2.53
C THR A 3 3.84 23.94 -1.84
N ILE A 4 4.42 22.98 -2.54
CA ILE A 4 5.60 22.25 -2.08
C ILE A 4 6.71 22.39 -3.12
N SER A 5 7.94 22.13 -2.69
CA SER A 5 9.09 22.08 -3.59
C SER A 5 9.30 20.68 -4.15
N TRP A 6 10.12 20.57 -5.21
CA TRP A 6 10.57 19.27 -5.70
C TRP A 6 11.34 18.51 -4.63
N ALA A 7 12.13 19.19 -3.82
CA ALA A 7 12.86 18.56 -2.72
C ALA A 7 11.91 17.92 -1.70
N ASP A 8 10.78 18.55 -1.44
CA ASP A 8 9.76 17.97 -0.54
C ASP A 8 9.18 16.68 -1.13
N PHE A 9 8.85 16.70 -2.42
CA PHE A 9 8.31 15.53 -3.11
C PHE A 9 9.32 14.38 -3.17
N GLU A 10 10.58 14.69 -3.44
CA GLU A 10 11.63 13.67 -3.55
C GLU A 10 11.93 12.93 -2.25
N LYS A 11 11.51 13.47 -1.11
CA LYS A 11 11.63 12.79 0.18
C LYS A 11 10.71 11.58 0.29
N ILE A 12 9.64 11.55 -0.50
CA ILE A 12 8.66 10.46 -0.47
C ILE A 12 9.10 9.41 -1.48
N ASP A 13 9.37 8.20 -1.00
CA ASP A 13 9.78 7.09 -1.86
C ASP A 13 8.57 6.21 -2.13
N MET A 14 7.94 6.39 -3.31
CA MET A 14 6.80 5.59 -3.74
C MET A 14 7.26 4.55 -4.75
N ARG A 15 6.84 3.30 -4.56
CA ARG A 15 7.24 2.18 -5.42
C ARG A 15 6.05 1.37 -5.89
N VAL A 16 6.20 0.77 -7.06
CA VAL A 16 5.25 -0.21 -7.59
C VAL A 16 5.52 -1.55 -6.92
N GLY A 17 4.47 -2.22 -6.48
CA GLY A 17 4.57 -3.57 -5.94
C GLY A 17 3.38 -4.42 -6.33
N THR A 18 3.55 -5.73 -6.27
CA THR A 18 2.47 -6.69 -6.54
C THR A 18 2.05 -7.36 -5.25
N ILE A 19 0.76 -7.38 -4.99
CA ILE A 19 0.21 -8.06 -3.80
C ILE A 19 0.35 -9.57 -4.01
N LEU A 20 1.10 -10.21 -3.10
CA LEU A 20 1.30 -11.67 -3.11
C LEU A 20 0.31 -12.39 -2.21
N HIS A 21 -0.09 -11.76 -1.10
CA HIS A 21 -0.96 -12.37 -0.11
C HIS A 21 -1.81 -11.29 0.54
N ALA A 22 -3.05 -11.65 0.86
CA ALA A 22 -4.00 -10.78 1.54
C ALA A 22 -4.89 -11.60 2.46
N GLU A 23 -5.06 -11.14 3.71
CA GLU A 23 -5.93 -11.81 4.66
C GLU A 23 -6.58 -10.79 5.61
N ILE A 24 -7.69 -11.19 6.22
CA ILE A 24 -8.38 -10.34 7.20
C ILE A 24 -7.48 -10.14 8.41
N PHE A 25 -7.35 -8.89 8.84
CA PHE A 25 -6.60 -8.51 10.04
C PHE A 25 -7.55 -8.50 11.24
N ALA A 26 -7.73 -9.67 11.86
CA ALA A 26 -8.70 -9.84 12.93
C ALA A 26 -8.41 -8.99 14.17
N GLU A 27 -7.13 -8.75 14.47
CA GLU A 27 -6.70 -8.01 15.67
C GLU A 27 -6.74 -6.49 15.50
N ALA A 28 -6.98 -5.98 14.30
CA ALA A 28 -7.05 -4.55 14.07
C ALA A 28 -8.33 -3.96 14.65
N LYS A 29 -8.25 -2.75 15.21
CA LYS A 29 -9.41 -2.05 15.77
C LYS A 29 -10.41 -1.65 14.68
N LYS A 30 -9.91 -1.24 13.51
CA LYS A 30 -10.74 -0.92 12.34
C LYS A 30 -10.56 -2.01 11.30
N PRO A 31 -11.63 -2.33 10.53
CA PRO A 31 -11.52 -3.36 9.48
C PRO A 31 -10.35 -3.08 8.54
N ALA A 32 -9.48 -4.07 8.38
CA ALA A 32 -8.28 -3.95 7.56
C ALA A 32 -7.88 -5.32 7.04
N TYR A 33 -7.00 -5.31 6.03
CA TYR A 33 -6.33 -6.51 5.54
C TYR A 33 -4.84 -6.44 5.83
N LYS A 34 -4.23 -7.59 6.15
CA LYS A 34 -2.79 -7.75 6.16
C LYS A 34 -2.35 -8.17 4.77
N LEU A 35 -1.38 -7.43 4.22
CA LEU A 35 -0.89 -7.66 2.88
C LEU A 35 0.60 -8.01 2.91
N GLN A 36 1.02 -8.88 1.99
CA GLN A 36 2.42 -9.05 1.62
C GLN A 36 2.57 -8.60 0.18
N ILE A 37 3.57 -7.74 -0.06
CA ILE A 37 3.74 -7.07 -1.34
C ILE A 37 5.17 -7.25 -1.82
N ASP A 38 5.31 -7.67 -3.07
CA ASP A 38 6.60 -7.83 -3.74
C ASP A 38 7.02 -6.53 -4.41
N PHE A 39 8.08 -5.90 -3.90
CA PHE A 39 8.65 -4.68 -4.47
C PHE A 39 9.92 -4.98 -5.28
N GLY A 40 10.08 -6.19 -5.81
CA GLY A 40 11.24 -6.54 -6.62
C GLY A 40 12.55 -6.45 -5.85
N PRO A 41 13.53 -5.67 -6.33
CA PRO A 41 14.83 -5.55 -5.64
C PRO A 41 14.74 -5.06 -4.20
N LEU A 42 13.66 -4.36 -3.83
CA LEU A 42 13.47 -3.88 -2.47
C LEU A 42 12.93 -4.94 -1.52
N GLY A 43 12.59 -6.10 -2.04
CA GLY A 43 12.10 -7.22 -1.25
C GLY A 43 10.60 -7.22 -1.02
N ILE A 44 10.16 -8.16 -0.19
CA ILE A 44 8.76 -8.31 0.18
C ILE A 44 8.52 -7.53 1.47
N LYS A 45 7.47 -6.70 1.47
CA LYS A 45 7.10 -5.90 2.63
C LYS A 45 5.67 -6.16 3.03
N LYS A 46 5.39 -5.97 4.31
CA LYS A 46 4.05 -6.13 4.88
C LYS A 46 3.37 -4.79 5.03
N SER A 47 2.04 -4.77 4.87
CA SER A 47 1.24 -3.58 5.10
C SER A 47 -0.11 -3.94 5.69
N SER A 48 -0.62 -3.10 6.58
CA SER A 48 -2.01 -3.13 7.01
C SER A 48 -2.75 -2.06 6.23
N ALA A 49 -3.83 -2.43 5.56
CA ALA A 49 -4.57 -1.51 4.71
C ALA A 49 -6.08 -1.57 5.00
N GLN A 50 -6.68 -0.40 5.24
CA GLN A 50 -8.12 -0.26 5.51
C GLN A 50 -8.89 -0.15 4.20
N ILE A 51 -8.92 -1.25 3.44
CA ILE A 51 -9.48 -1.30 2.09
C ILE A 51 -10.59 -2.35 1.96
N THR A 52 -11.30 -2.63 3.06
CA THR A 52 -12.22 -3.77 3.12
C THR A 52 -13.56 -3.53 2.44
N LYS A 53 -13.90 -2.27 2.11
CA LYS A 53 -15.23 -1.97 1.55
C LYS A 53 -15.37 -2.39 0.09
N PHE A 54 -14.34 -2.19 -0.73
CA PHE A 54 -14.41 -2.46 -2.17
C PHE A 54 -13.68 -3.72 -2.60
N TYR A 55 -12.86 -4.30 -1.73
CA TYR A 55 -11.99 -5.43 -2.12
C TYR A 55 -12.20 -6.62 -1.20
N GLN A 56 -12.17 -7.82 -1.79
CA GLN A 56 -12.06 -9.06 -1.06
C GLN A 56 -10.60 -9.53 -1.12
N PRO A 57 -10.09 -10.24 -0.09
CA PRO A 57 -8.69 -10.67 -0.10
C PRO A 57 -8.28 -11.41 -1.37
N GLU A 58 -9.11 -12.32 -1.86
CA GLU A 58 -8.82 -13.11 -3.05
C GLU A 58 -8.74 -12.28 -4.32
N ASN A 59 -9.40 -11.13 -4.37
CA ASN A 59 -9.37 -10.25 -5.53
C ASN A 59 -8.13 -9.35 -5.58
N LEU A 60 -7.41 -9.27 -4.46
CA LEU A 60 -6.23 -8.42 -4.34
C LEU A 60 -4.95 -9.10 -4.84
N ILE A 61 -4.91 -10.42 -4.77
CA ILE A 61 -3.70 -11.18 -5.13
C ILE A 61 -3.39 -10.98 -6.61
N GLY A 62 -2.15 -10.58 -6.90
CA GLY A 62 -1.69 -10.31 -8.26
C GLY A 62 -1.89 -8.88 -8.72
N LYS A 63 -2.59 -8.04 -7.96
CA LYS A 63 -2.75 -6.62 -8.31
C LYS A 63 -1.46 -5.86 -8.07
N GLN A 64 -1.10 -4.99 -9.01
CA GLN A 64 -0.06 -3.99 -8.79
C GLN A 64 -0.65 -2.77 -8.11
N ILE A 65 0.09 -2.27 -7.13
CA ILE A 65 -0.31 -1.09 -6.34
C ILE A 65 0.88 -0.15 -6.21
N ILE A 66 0.62 1.03 -5.69
CA ILE A 66 1.62 2.03 -5.37
C ILE A 66 1.68 2.15 -3.85
N ALA A 67 2.89 2.11 -3.29
CA ALA A 67 3.06 2.27 -1.85
C ALA A 67 4.24 3.17 -1.52
N VAL A 68 4.12 3.93 -0.44
CA VAL A 68 5.24 4.66 0.14
C VAL A 68 6.03 3.69 1.01
N VAL A 69 7.33 3.56 0.73
CA VAL A 69 8.16 2.53 1.35
C VAL A 69 9.17 3.06 2.36
N ASN A 70 9.23 4.36 2.58
CA ASN A 70 10.24 4.96 3.46
C ASN A 70 9.67 5.58 4.75
N PHE A 71 8.50 5.14 5.19
CA PHE A 71 8.06 5.38 6.56
C PHE A 71 8.75 4.43 7.52
N PRO A 72 8.98 4.83 8.78
CA PRO A 72 9.35 3.86 9.81
C PRO A 72 8.28 2.78 9.93
N PRO A 73 8.63 1.53 10.19
CA PRO A 73 7.63 0.49 10.43
C PRO A 73 6.72 0.87 11.60
N LYS A 74 5.43 0.56 11.45
CA LYS A 74 4.41 0.85 12.47
C LYS A 74 3.85 -0.45 13.01
N GLN A 75 3.92 -0.61 14.33
CA GLN A 75 3.34 -1.79 14.99
C GLN A 75 1.84 -1.59 15.21
N ILE A 76 1.07 -2.56 14.74
CA ILE A 76 -0.38 -2.60 14.90
C ILE A 76 -0.72 -3.97 15.51
N GLY A 77 -0.97 -3.99 16.84
CA GLY A 77 -1.10 -5.26 17.56
C GLY A 77 0.16 -6.12 17.37
N PRO A 78 0.02 -7.38 16.95
CA PRO A 78 1.16 -8.27 16.71
C PRO A 78 1.82 -8.07 15.34
N PHE A 79 1.32 -7.16 14.51
CA PHE A 79 1.70 -7.01 13.12
C PHE A 79 2.53 -5.74 12.91
N MET A 80 3.62 -5.86 12.15
CA MET A 80 4.47 -4.73 11.80
C MET A 80 4.17 -4.30 10.36
N SER A 81 3.56 -3.10 10.19
CA SER A 81 3.31 -2.51 8.87
C SER A 81 4.54 -1.75 8.41
N GLU A 82 5.06 -2.10 7.23
CA GLU A 82 6.34 -1.62 6.74
C GLU A 82 6.22 -0.62 5.59
N CYS A 83 5.03 -0.46 5.03
CA CYS A 83 4.79 0.48 3.94
C CYS A 83 3.35 0.96 3.96
N LEU A 84 3.09 2.07 3.26
CA LEU A 84 1.76 2.65 3.13
C LEU A 84 1.23 2.42 1.73
N VAL A 85 0.27 1.52 1.58
CA VAL A 85 -0.43 1.32 0.31
C VAL A 85 -1.32 2.53 0.05
N MET A 86 -1.20 3.13 -1.14
CA MET A 86 -1.88 4.37 -1.47
C MET A 86 -3.22 4.12 -2.14
N GLY A 87 -4.16 5.00 -1.86
CA GLY A 87 -5.46 4.94 -2.47
C GLY A 87 -6.17 6.29 -2.45
N ALA A 88 -7.19 6.40 -3.28
CA ALA A 88 -8.11 7.53 -3.28
C ALA A 88 -9.14 7.30 -2.18
N ILE A 89 -9.19 8.20 -1.22
CA ILE A 89 -10.00 8.04 -0.01
C ILE A 89 -11.31 8.79 -0.19
N ASP A 90 -12.41 8.05 -0.08
CA ASP A 90 -13.75 8.61 0.06
C ASP A 90 -14.26 8.20 1.45
N ASP A 91 -14.41 9.18 2.35
CA ASP A 91 -14.78 8.90 3.74
C ASP A 91 -16.14 8.21 3.87
N ASP A 92 -17.06 8.45 2.92
CA ASP A 92 -18.39 7.85 2.95
C ASP A 92 -18.41 6.45 2.30
N SER A 93 -17.63 6.26 1.21
CA SER A 93 -17.72 5.04 0.39
C SER A 93 -16.59 4.05 0.65
N GLY A 94 -15.37 4.51 0.87
CA GLY A 94 -14.20 3.65 1.08
C GLY A 94 -12.99 4.10 0.29
N VAL A 95 -12.01 3.22 0.13
CA VAL A 95 -10.73 3.52 -0.48
C VAL A 95 -10.59 2.75 -1.80
N THR A 96 -10.26 3.47 -2.87
CA THR A 96 -9.92 2.88 -4.16
C THR A 96 -8.40 2.90 -4.32
N LEU A 97 -7.80 1.74 -4.54
CA LEU A 97 -6.36 1.60 -4.66
C LEU A 97 -5.80 2.33 -5.88
N LEU A 98 -4.63 2.95 -5.73
CA LEU A 98 -3.85 3.42 -6.86
C LEU A 98 -3.12 2.26 -7.50
N SER A 99 -3.05 2.25 -8.82
CA SER A 99 -2.39 1.21 -9.58
C SER A 99 -1.73 1.80 -10.82
N THR A 100 -1.04 0.95 -11.56
CA THR A 100 -0.44 1.31 -12.85
C THR A 100 -1.44 0.98 -13.97
N SER A 101 -1.46 1.81 -15.02
CA SER A 101 -2.33 1.57 -16.17
C SER A 101 -1.86 0.37 -17.00
N LEU A 102 -0.57 0.08 -16.96
CA LEU A 102 0.06 -1.06 -17.62
C LEU A 102 0.86 -1.83 -16.59
N LYS A 103 1.01 -3.13 -16.81
CA LYS A 103 1.91 -3.92 -15.98
C LYS A 103 3.34 -3.42 -16.17
N CYS A 104 4.04 -3.22 -15.06
CA CYS A 104 5.44 -2.81 -15.06
C CYS A 104 6.22 -3.58 -14.00
N GLU A 105 7.53 -3.36 -13.94
CA GLU A 105 8.37 -4.08 -12.99
C GLU A 105 8.10 -3.62 -11.56
N ASN A 106 8.11 -4.58 -10.64
CA ASN A 106 8.02 -4.28 -9.22
C ASN A 106 9.29 -3.55 -8.76
N GLY A 107 9.11 -2.57 -7.90
CA GLY A 107 10.22 -1.76 -7.38
C GLY A 107 10.51 -0.51 -8.18
N LEU A 108 9.84 -0.28 -9.32
CA LEU A 108 9.99 0.98 -10.04
C LEU A 108 9.51 2.14 -9.18
N ARG A 109 10.28 3.22 -9.20
CA ARG A 109 9.94 4.42 -8.45
C ARG A 109 8.87 5.23 -9.19
N VAL A 110 7.89 5.69 -8.42
CA VAL A 110 6.85 6.59 -8.91
C VAL A 110 7.33 8.02 -8.72
N GLY A 111 7.28 8.79 -9.77
CA GLY A 111 7.77 10.17 -9.74
C GLY A 111 6.96 11.13 -10.59
#